data_726e06ad7684048f90bb90c18dc57c37
#
_entry.id   726e06ad7684048f90bb90c18dc57c37
#
_cell.length_a   1.000
_cell.length_b   1.000
_cell.length_c   1.000
_cell.angle_alpha   90.00
_cell.angle_beta   90.00
_cell.angle_gamma   90.00
#
_symmetry.space_group_name_H-M   'P 1'
#
loop_
_entity.id
_entity.type
_entity.pdbx_description
1 polymer ?
#
loop_
_entity_poly.entity_id
_entity_poly.type
_entity_poly.pdbx_seq_one_letter_code
_entity_poly.pdbx_strand_id
1 'polypeptide(L)'
;MNRSPTAILQISRRAALALTVALLGACAQMAPAPDPLPSWNEGPAKDAIVQFVRKTTDSASPQFVPPAQRVATFDQDGTLWVEQPMYAQVAFALDRVKDVVKAQPALANEEPFKAVVTGDRAAMARFTEGDLLKIVGASQAGLSIEAFREVVKAWAATAKHPKFQRPYTELVYAPMVEAMKYLRANGYRTYIVTGGGQEFVRAFADAVYGVPPEQVIGSMLKVDYSVRNGVPTMTNAPAVFFINDKAGKPVGINMVIGQRPQAAFGNSDGDQQMLEWTTGGAGARLGMLVLHDDAQREYAYGPAAGLPASHVGTFAQSLYDEAKAKGWTVISIKNDWKRVFAFD
;
A
#
# COMPACT_ATOMS: atom_id res chain seq x y z
N MET A 1 -49.44 -30.44 -75.25
CA MET A 1 -49.16 -30.88 -73.87
C MET A 1 -48.50 -29.71 -73.14
N ASN A 2 -49.33 -29.07 -72.34
CA ASN A 2 -49.04 -27.85 -71.62
C ASN A 2 -48.27 -28.15 -70.32
N ARG A 3 -47.16 -27.49 -70.06
CA ARG A 3 -46.60 -27.37 -68.74
C ARG A 3 -46.44 -25.90 -68.43
N SER A 4 -47.19 -25.48 -67.42
CA SER A 4 -47.20 -24.09 -66.89
C SER A 4 -45.92 -23.68 -66.15
N PRO A 5 -45.52 -22.42 -66.29
CA PRO A 5 -44.39 -21.84 -65.59
C PRO A 5 -44.85 -21.05 -64.33
N THR A 6 -45.02 -21.73 -63.19
CA THR A 6 -45.48 -21.05 -61.97
C THR A 6 -44.66 -21.42 -60.69
N ALA A 7 -43.43 -21.91 -60.84
CA ALA A 7 -42.65 -22.37 -59.68
C ALA A 7 -41.35 -21.54 -59.35
N ILE A 8 -41.07 -20.44 -60.06
CA ILE A 8 -39.78 -19.71 -59.88
C ILE A 8 -39.86 -18.38 -59.06
N LEU A 9 -41.11 -17.95 -58.72
CA LEU A 9 -41.24 -16.62 -58.09
C LEU A 9 -41.42 -16.59 -56.55
N GLN A 10 -41.39 -17.76 -55.89
CA GLN A 10 -41.59 -17.78 -54.42
C GLN A 10 -40.29 -17.93 -53.57
N ILE A 11 -39.15 -18.17 -54.19
CA ILE A 11 -37.84 -18.32 -53.42
C ILE A 11 -37.16 -17.00 -53.13
N SER A 12 -37.44 -15.93 -53.91
CA SER A 12 -36.75 -14.65 -53.77
C SER A 12 -37.25 -13.75 -52.63
N ARG A 13 -38.48 -13.96 -52.10
CA ARG A 13 -39.03 -13.11 -51.02
C ARG A 13 -38.64 -13.54 -49.61
N ARG A 14 -38.26 -14.80 -49.38
CA ARG A 14 -37.82 -15.29 -48.06
C ARG A 14 -36.33 -15.06 -47.80
N ALA A 15 -35.50 -14.96 -48.84
CA ALA A 15 -34.08 -14.66 -48.73
C ALA A 15 -33.80 -13.17 -48.44
N ALA A 16 -34.66 -12.26 -48.93
CA ALA A 16 -34.52 -10.82 -48.70
C ALA A 16 -34.90 -10.39 -47.28
N LEU A 17 -35.82 -11.12 -46.60
CA LEU A 17 -36.21 -10.81 -45.21
C LEU A 17 -35.20 -11.32 -44.16
N ALA A 18 -34.44 -12.36 -44.49
CA ALA A 18 -33.40 -12.90 -43.58
C ALA A 18 -32.12 -12.05 -43.53
N LEU A 19 -31.83 -11.31 -44.61
CA LEU A 19 -30.62 -10.46 -44.67
C LEU A 19 -30.81 -9.10 -43.97
N THR A 20 -32.06 -8.61 -43.86
CA THR A 20 -32.36 -7.33 -43.19
C THR A 20 -32.40 -7.44 -41.66
N VAL A 21 -32.66 -8.64 -41.11
CA VAL A 21 -32.64 -8.87 -39.65
C VAL A 21 -31.20 -9.06 -39.12
N ALA A 22 -30.25 -9.52 -39.94
CA ALA A 22 -28.85 -9.71 -39.54
C ALA A 22 -28.03 -8.41 -39.44
N LEU A 23 -28.51 -7.31 -40.07
CA LEU A 23 -27.82 -6.00 -40.02
C LEU A 23 -28.27 -5.09 -38.89
N LEU A 24 -29.35 -5.42 -38.16
CA LEU A 24 -29.85 -4.66 -37.01
C LEU A 24 -29.30 -5.14 -35.66
N GLY A 25 -28.50 -6.22 -35.63
CA GLY A 25 -27.93 -6.80 -34.43
C GLY A 25 -26.52 -6.33 -34.07
N ALA A 26 -25.88 -5.45 -34.84
CA ALA A 26 -24.45 -5.14 -34.70
C ALA A 26 -24.12 -3.80 -34.00
N CYS A 27 -25.11 -3.12 -33.45
CA CYS A 27 -24.91 -2.00 -32.55
C CYS A 27 -25.32 -2.34 -31.10
N ALA A 28 -24.86 -3.49 -30.59
CA ALA A 28 -24.73 -3.59 -29.16
C ALA A 28 -23.62 -2.60 -28.76
N GLN A 29 -24.00 -1.38 -28.35
CA GLN A 29 -23.10 -0.47 -27.67
C GLN A 29 -22.52 -1.24 -26.50
N MET A 30 -21.26 -1.66 -26.62
CA MET A 30 -20.51 -2.18 -25.46
C MET A 30 -20.60 -1.06 -24.41
N ALA A 31 -21.26 -1.35 -23.30
CA ALA A 31 -21.24 -0.44 -22.16
C ALA A 31 -19.77 -0.06 -21.91
N PRO A 32 -19.48 1.21 -21.70
CA PRO A 32 -18.10 1.63 -21.39
C PRO A 32 -17.59 0.77 -20.24
N ALA A 33 -16.36 0.28 -20.37
CA ALA A 33 -15.74 -0.49 -19.29
C ALA A 33 -15.84 0.31 -17.99
N PRO A 34 -16.18 -0.34 -16.86
CA PRO A 34 -16.29 0.36 -15.58
C PRO A 34 -14.96 1.06 -15.26
N ASP A 35 -15.05 2.26 -14.69
CA ASP A 35 -13.89 3.02 -14.26
C ASP A 35 -13.04 2.18 -13.28
N PRO A 36 -11.78 1.88 -13.58
CA PRO A 36 -10.95 1.07 -12.70
C PRO A 36 -10.52 1.79 -11.42
N LEU A 37 -10.67 3.11 -11.35
CA LEU A 37 -10.23 3.98 -10.27
C LEU A 37 -11.36 4.94 -9.82
N PRO A 38 -12.52 4.42 -9.39
CA PRO A 38 -13.72 5.23 -9.14
C PRO A 38 -13.60 6.20 -7.95
N SER A 39 -12.64 5.98 -7.04
CA SER A 39 -12.35 6.88 -5.92
C SER A 39 -11.39 8.03 -6.29
N TRP A 40 -10.90 8.06 -7.53
CA TRP A 40 -10.08 9.15 -8.05
C TRP A 40 -10.93 10.17 -8.81
N ASN A 41 -10.56 11.44 -8.69
CA ASN A 41 -11.04 12.46 -9.61
C ASN A 41 -10.35 12.31 -10.95
N GLU A 42 -11.02 12.75 -12.04
CA GLU A 42 -10.38 12.85 -13.35
C GLU A 42 -9.28 13.91 -13.28
N GLY A 43 -8.10 13.58 -13.81
CA GLY A 43 -6.97 14.48 -13.78
C GLY A 43 -5.61 13.78 -13.93
N PRO A 44 -4.52 14.55 -13.87
CA PRO A 44 -3.18 14.06 -14.17
C PRO A 44 -2.71 12.88 -13.33
N ALA A 45 -3.10 12.81 -12.05
CA ALA A 45 -2.68 11.71 -11.17
C ALA A 45 -3.34 10.38 -11.54
N LYS A 46 -4.66 10.38 -11.82
CA LYS A 46 -5.37 9.21 -12.34
C LYS A 46 -4.84 8.79 -13.69
N ASP A 47 -4.67 9.76 -14.59
CA ASP A 47 -4.16 9.55 -15.95
C ASP A 47 -2.76 8.92 -15.95
N ALA A 48 -1.89 9.34 -15.04
CA ALA A 48 -0.54 8.78 -14.92
C ALA A 48 -0.58 7.26 -14.66
N ILE A 49 -1.44 6.80 -13.76
CA ILE A 49 -1.62 5.36 -13.47
C ILE A 49 -2.16 4.63 -14.70
N VAL A 50 -3.26 5.14 -15.28
CA VAL A 50 -3.95 4.46 -16.39
C VAL A 50 -3.06 4.39 -17.62
N GLN A 51 -2.39 5.48 -17.98
CA GLN A 51 -1.49 5.52 -19.13
C GLN A 51 -0.24 4.66 -18.91
N PHE A 52 0.32 4.66 -17.69
CA PHE A 52 1.44 3.78 -17.37
C PHE A 52 1.08 2.32 -17.58
N VAL A 53 -0.07 1.88 -17.04
CA VAL A 53 -0.54 0.50 -17.20
C VAL A 53 -0.73 0.19 -18.69
N ARG A 54 -1.43 1.04 -19.44
CA ARG A 54 -1.64 0.82 -20.90
C ARG A 54 -0.31 0.68 -21.64
N LYS A 55 0.63 1.59 -21.44
CA LYS A 55 1.94 1.59 -22.14
C LYS A 55 2.75 0.33 -21.82
N THR A 56 2.67 -0.17 -20.60
CA THR A 56 3.49 -1.30 -20.14
C THR A 56 2.84 -2.66 -20.38
N THR A 57 1.54 -2.71 -20.66
CA THR A 57 0.80 -3.98 -20.85
C THR A 57 0.38 -4.25 -22.28
N ASP A 58 0.32 -3.24 -23.13
CA ASP A 58 0.08 -3.39 -24.57
C ASP A 58 1.31 -3.97 -25.26
N SER A 59 1.18 -5.17 -25.83
CA SER A 59 2.26 -5.87 -26.52
C SER A 59 2.79 -5.15 -27.77
N ALA A 60 2.00 -4.23 -28.34
CA ALA A 60 2.42 -3.40 -29.47
C ALA A 60 3.17 -2.13 -29.02
N SER A 61 3.17 -1.82 -27.73
CA SER A 61 3.86 -0.65 -27.19
C SER A 61 5.36 -0.84 -27.17
N PRO A 62 6.16 0.18 -27.58
CA PRO A 62 7.61 0.15 -27.42
C PRO A 62 8.06 0.15 -25.94
N GLN A 63 7.12 0.40 -25.03
CA GLN A 63 7.33 0.40 -23.57
C GLN A 63 6.74 -0.84 -22.91
N PHE A 64 6.40 -1.87 -23.68
CA PHE A 64 5.86 -3.12 -23.14
C PHE A 64 6.81 -3.75 -22.11
N VAL A 65 6.24 -4.18 -21.00
CA VAL A 65 6.95 -4.90 -19.94
C VAL A 65 6.41 -6.33 -19.87
N PRO A 66 7.23 -7.37 -20.02
CA PRO A 66 6.80 -8.75 -19.87
C PRO A 66 6.17 -9.00 -18.51
N PRO A 67 5.10 -9.84 -18.39
CA PRO A 67 4.40 -10.07 -17.12
C PRO A 67 5.31 -10.45 -15.95
N ALA A 68 6.33 -11.28 -16.18
CA ALA A 68 7.29 -11.68 -15.16
C ALA A 68 8.10 -10.51 -14.56
N GLN A 69 8.20 -9.38 -15.27
CA GLN A 69 8.93 -8.19 -14.83
C GLN A 69 8.02 -7.10 -14.25
N ARG A 70 6.68 -7.27 -14.30
CA ARG A 70 5.73 -6.27 -13.78
C ARG A 70 5.70 -6.30 -12.27
N VAL A 71 6.36 -5.35 -11.63
CA VAL A 71 6.42 -5.17 -10.18
C VAL A 71 6.07 -3.73 -9.83
N ALA A 72 5.18 -3.56 -8.85
CA ALA A 72 4.86 -2.28 -8.24
C ALA A 72 5.05 -2.38 -6.72
N THR A 73 5.66 -1.37 -6.14
CA THR A 73 5.93 -1.26 -4.70
C THR A 73 5.16 -0.10 -4.10
N PHE A 74 4.64 -0.32 -2.90
CA PHE A 74 3.86 0.66 -2.14
C PHE A 74 4.44 0.75 -0.73
N ASP A 75 4.69 1.96 -0.25
CA ASP A 75 4.84 2.16 1.17
C ASP A 75 3.51 1.88 1.89
N GLN A 76 3.55 1.73 3.22
CA GLN A 76 2.40 1.39 4.05
C GLN A 76 1.79 2.63 4.71
N ASP A 77 2.51 3.19 5.68
CA ASP A 77 2.04 4.29 6.51
C ASP A 77 1.99 5.59 5.70
N GLY A 78 0.85 6.29 5.67
CA GLY A 78 0.66 7.48 4.87
C GLY A 78 0.49 7.24 3.35
N THR A 79 0.73 6.03 2.86
CA THR A 79 0.54 5.66 1.45
C THR A 79 -0.67 4.77 1.23
N LEU A 80 -0.84 3.74 2.05
CA LEU A 80 -1.96 2.79 1.95
C LEU A 80 -3.02 2.98 3.04
N TRP A 81 -2.63 3.53 4.18
CA TRP A 81 -3.52 3.85 5.30
C TRP A 81 -3.03 5.07 6.09
N VAL A 82 -3.85 5.53 7.03
CA VAL A 82 -3.55 6.67 7.90
C VAL A 82 -2.30 6.40 8.76
N GLU A 83 -1.46 7.45 8.94
CA GLU A 83 -0.27 7.39 9.81
C GLU A 83 -0.29 8.42 10.96
N GLN A 84 -1.11 9.47 10.84
CA GLN A 84 -1.26 10.47 11.88
C GLN A 84 -2.31 10.05 12.93
N PRO A 85 -2.20 10.49 14.21
CA PRO A 85 -1.14 11.35 14.76
C PRO A 85 0.13 10.58 15.14
N MET A 86 0.14 9.26 14.95
CA MET A 86 1.21 8.33 15.32
C MET A 86 1.10 7.08 14.47
N TYR A 87 2.23 6.53 14.04
CA TYR A 87 2.26 5.24 13.35
C TYR A 87 1.51 4.15 14.12
N ALA A 88 0.67 3.41 13.41
CA ALA A 88 -0.16 2.37 14.03
C ALA A 88 0.66 1.32 14.82
N GLN A 89 1.86 0.98 14.32
CA GLN A 89 2.75 0.06 15.04
C GLN A 89 3.27 0.65 16.35
N VAL A 90 3.50 1.96 16.43
CA VAL A 90 3.88 2.61 17.69
C VAL A 90 2.72 2.60 18.68
N ALA A 91 1.50 2.90 18.22
CA ALA A 91 0.29 2.81 19.05
C ALA A 91 0.11 1.38 19.59
N PHE A 92 0.22 0.36 18.75
CA PHE A 92 0.23 -1.05 19.14
C PHE A 92 1.28 -1.35 20.21
N ALA A 93 2.52 -0.90 19.99
CA ALA A 93 3.63 -1.19 20.88
C ALA A 93 3.44 -0.52 22.27
N LEU A 94 2.92 0.71 22.31
CA LEU A 94 2.58 1.41 23.54
C LEU A 94 1.48 0.68 24.33
N ASP A 95 0.42 0.23 23.66
CA ASP A 95 -0.66 -0.55 24.28
C ASP A 95 -0.13 -1.87 24.88
N ARG A 96 0.89 -2.46 24.26
CA ARG A 96 1.55 -3.70 24.69
C ARG A 96 2.46 -3.55 25.90
N VAL A 97 2.91 -2.33 26.25
CA VAL A 97 3.87 -2.13 27.35
C VAL A 97 3.45 -2.80 28.65
N LYS A 98 2.15 -2.79 28.98
CA LYS A 98 1.64 -3.46 30.20
C LYS A 98 1.92 -4.97 30.20
N ASP A 99 1.76 -5.63 29.06
CA ASP A 99 2.05 -7.07 28.93
C ASP A 99 3.56 -7.34 28.97
N VAL A 100 4.34 -6.44 28.34
CA VAL A 100 5.81 -6.51 28.31
C VAL A 100 6.37 -6.43 29.75
N VAL A 101 5.95 -5.44 30.54
CA VAL A 101 6.44 -5.30 31.93
C VAL A 101 5.89 -6.38 32.84
N LYS A 102 4.73 -6.96 32.56
CA LYS A 102 4.23 -8.14 33.28
C LYS A 102 5.15 -9.35 33.07
N ALA A 103 5.66 -9.53 31.86
CA ALA A 103 6.59 -10.61 31.51
C ALA A 103 8.02 -10.32 31.98
N GLN A 104 8.43 -9.03 32.03
CA GLN A 104 9.76 -8.55 32.40
C GLN A 104 9.65 -7.39 33.41
N PRO A 105 9.38 -7.67 34.72
CA PRO A 105 9.05 -6.64 35.71
C PRO A 105 10.14 -5.55 35.92
N ALA A 106 11.40 -5.86 35.65
CA ALA A 106 12.50 -4.90 35.75
C ALA A 106 12.28 -3.68 34.84
N LEU A 107 11.72 -3.88 33.65
CA LEU A 107 11.47 -2.80 32.66
C LEU A 107 10.49 -1.74 33.19
N ALA A 108 9.63 -2.06 34.15
CA ALA A 108 8.71 -1.07 34.73
C ALA A 108 9.42 0.13 35.38
N ASN A 109 10.69 -0.03 35.76
CA ASN A 109 11.52 1.03 36.37
C ASN A 109 12.51 1.70 35.39
N GLU A 110 12.52 1.25 34.15
CA GLU A 110 13.46 1.73 33.10
C GLU A 110 12.72 2.57 32.06
N GLU A 111 13.36 3.69 31.65
CA GLU A 111 12.83 4.45 30.52
C GLU A 111 13.14 3.74 29.18
N PRO A 112 12.22 3.77 28.26
CA PRO A 112 10.95 4.54 28.19
C PRO A 112 9.72 3.85 28.79
N PHE A 113 9.81 2.59 29.24
CA PHE A 113 8.69 1.80 29.74
C PHE A 113 8.05 2.40 31.01
N LYS A 114 8.87 2.94 31.91
CA LYS A 114 8.41 3.60 33.13
C LYS A 114 7.42 4.73 32.84
N ALA A 115 7.77 5.62 31.89
CA ALA A 115 6.91 6.73 31.52
C ALA A 115 5.54 6.24 30.99
N VAL A 116 5.52 5.16 30.20
CA VAL A 116 4.27 4.56 29.68
C VAL A 116 3.44 3.94 30.80
N VAL A 117 4.07 3.16 31.70
CA VAL A 117 3.37 2.50 32.82
C VAL A 117 2.78 3.51 33.80
N THR A 118 3.49 4.59 34.10
CA THR A 118 3.04 5.65 35.01
C THR A 118 2.10 6.65 34.36
N GLY A 119 1.96 6.63 33.01
CA GLY A 119 1.14 7.57 32.25
C GLY A 119 1.75 8.98 32.22
N ASP A 120 3.09 9.11 32.37
CA ASP A 120 3.79 10.39 32.30
C ASP A 120 3.83 10.94 30.86
N ARG A 121 2.77 11.68 30.52
CA ARG A 121 2.61 12.28 29.19
C ARG A 121 3.74 13.25 28.84
N ALA A 122 4.32 13.96 29.85
CA ALA A 122 5.38 14.91 29.63
C ALA A 122 6.71 14.21 29.25
N ALA A 123 6.99 13.05 29.87
CA ALA A 123 8.10 12.20 29.50
C ALA A 123 7.88 11.55 28.11
N MET A 124 6.67 10.99 27.87
CA MET A 124 6.33 10.38 26.58
C MET A 124 6.42 11.37 25.40
N ALA A 125 6.07 12.63 25.61
CA ALA A 125 6.18 13.66 24.55
C ALA A 125 7.65 13.98 24.16
N ARG A 126 8.62 13.53 24.96
CA ARG A 126 10.07 13.70 24.70
C ARG A 126 10.74 12.42 24.19
N PHE A 127 9.96 11.36 23.92
CA PHE A 127 10.54 10.11 23.40
C PHE A 127 11.30 10.37 22.10
N THR A 128 12.50 9.88 22.07
CA THR A 128 13.32 9.82 20.88
C THR A 128 12.92 8.66 19.98
N GLU A 129 13.37 8.66 18.74
CA GLU A 129 13.22 7.51 17.84
C GLU A 129 13.79 6.23 18.49
N GLY A 130 14.94 6.33 19.19
CA GLY A 130 15.55 5.21 19.91
C GLY A 130 14.66 4.67 21.04
N ASP A 131 13.90 5.53 21.75
CA ASP A 131 12.96 5.11 22.78
C ASP A 131 11.77 4.35 22.17
N LEU A 132 11.24 4.85 21.04
CA LEU A 132 10.16 4.18 20.32
C LEU A 132 10.63 2.83 19.76
N LEU A 133 11.83 2.74 19.21
CA LEU A 133 12.41 1.48 18.74
C LEU A 133 12.59 0.45 19.86
N LYS A 134 12.97 0.88 21.08
CA LYS A 134 13.03 -0.01 22.26
C LYS A 134 11.67 -0.58 22.60
N ILE A 135 10.61 0.27 22.62
CA ILE A 135 9.24 -0.17 22.91
C ILE A 135 8.73 -1.13 21.82
N VAL A 136 8.92 -0.78 20.55
CA VAL A 136 8.54 -1.63 19.41
C VAL A 136 9.28 -2.96 19.46
N GLY A 137 10.58 -2.97 19.69
CA GLY A 137 11.36 -4.20 19.82
C GLY A 137 10.88 -5.08 20.97
N ALA A 138 10.65 -4.50 22.16
CA ALA A 138 10.17 -5.23 23.33
C ALA A 138 8.75 -5.79 23.13
N SER A 139 7.89 -5.12 22.34
CA SER A 139 6.51 -5.55 22.11
C SER A 139 6.39 -6.90 21.40
N GLN A 140 7.47 -7.35 20.73
CA GLN A 140 7.51 -8.59 19.96
C GLN A 140 8.60 -9.57 20.43
N ALA A 141 9.59 -9.10 21.21
CA ALA A 141 10.69 -9.93 21.67
C ALA A 141 10.20 -11.13 22.50
N GLY A 142 10.80 -12.31 22.25
CA GLY A 142 10.45 -13.57 22.95
C GLY A 142 9.18 -14.27 22.44
N LEU A 143 8.37 -13.63 21.62
CA LEU A 143 7.23 -14.25 20.94
C LEU A 143 7.69 -15.02 19.69
N SER A 144 7.04 -16.15 19.39
CA SER A 144 7.18 -16.75 18.07
C SER A 144 6.57 -15.83 17.01
N ILE A 145 7.01 -16.00 15.76
CA ILE A 145 6.49 -15.23 14.62
C ILE A 145 4.97 -15.35 14.53
N GLU A 146 4.45 -16.58 14.65
CA GLU A 146 3.01 -16.85 14.59
C GLU A 146 2.27 -16.21 15.76
N ALA A 147 2.77 -16.36 16.99
CA ALA A 147 2.15 -15.76 18.18
C ALA A 147 2.14 -14.22 18.07
N PHE A 148 3.20 -13.61 17.57
CA PHE A 148 3.23 -12.17 17.37
C PHE A 148 2.16 -11.71 16.36
N ARG A 149 2.03 -12.39 15.22
CA ARG A 149 0.98 -12.07 14.23
C ARG A 149 -0.43 -12.18 14.82
N GLU A 150 -0.71 -13.19 15.63
CA GLU A 150 -2.03 -13.32 16.28
C GLU A 150 -2.29 -12.18 17.28
N VAL A 151 -1.28 -11.76 18.05
CA VAL A 151 -1.40 -10.58 18.94
C VAL A 151 -1.69 -9.31 18.16
N VAL A 152 -1.02 -9.10 17.02
CA VAL A 152 -1.28 -7.94 16.13
C VAL A 152 -2.69 -8.00 15.55
N LYS A 153 -3.15 -9.15 15.07
CA LYS A 153 -4.53 -9.32 14.55
C LYS A 153 -5.58 -8.98 15.62
N ALA A 154 -5.40 -9.49 16.84
CA ALA A 154 -6.32 -9.23 17.94
C ALA A 154 -6.38 -7.74 18.28
N TRP A 155 -5.23 -7.06 18.31
CA TRP A 155 -5.16 -5.62 18.52
C TRP A 155 -5.84 -4.85 17.36
N ALA A 156 -5.50 -5.15 16.12
CA ALA A 156 -6.04 -4.48 14.94
C ALA A 156 -7.56 -4.61 14.81
N ALA A 157 -8.14 -5.67 15.34
CA ALA A 157 -9.60 -5.88 15.38
C ALA A 157 -10.34 -4.98 16.39
N THR A 158 -9.64 -4.47 17.42
CA THR A 158 -10.27 -3.76 18.55
C THR A 158 -9.76 -2.33 18.74
N ALA A 159 -8.51 -2.07 18.40
CA ALA A 159 -7.90 -0.76 18.55
C ALA A 159 -8.52 0.26 17.59
N LYS A 160 -8.91 1.41 18.15
CA LYS A 160 -9.56 2.48 17.40
C LYS A 160 -8.67 3.70 17.27
N HIS A 161 -8.62 4.22 16.08
CA HIS A 161 -7.94 5.47 15.79
C HIS A 161 -8.58 6.66 16.55
N PRO A 162 -7.79 7.55 17.17
CA PRO A 162 -8.33 8.60 18.06
C PRO A 162 -9.24 9.61 17.34
N LYS A 163 -8.96 9.99 16.08
CA LYS A 163 -9.79 10.91 15.30
C LYS A 163 -11.05 10.24 14.74
N PHE A 164 -10.89 9.08 14.11
CA PHE A 164 -11.96 8.45 13.34
C PHE A 164 -12.83 7.50 14.15
N GLN A 165 -12.39 7.07 15.34
CA GLN A 165 -13.08 6.11 16.21
C GLN A 165 -13.41 4.77 15.51
N ARG A 166 -12.62 4.41 14.49
CA ARG A 166 -12.71 3.19 13.71
C ARG A 166 -11.45 2.33 13.89
N PRO A 167 -11.53 1.03 13.67
CA PRO A 167 -10.34 0.17 13.57
C PRO A 167 -9.35 0.70 12.54
N TYR A 168 -8.05 0.58 12.83
CA TYR A 168 -7.00 1.00 11.88
C TYR A 168 -7.13 0.33 10.52
N THR A 169 -7.57 -0.93 10.48
CA THR A 169 -7.79 -1.70 9.24
C THR A 169 -8.94 -1.18 8.36
N GLU A 170 -9.79 -0.30 8.89
CA GLU A 170 -10.82 0.40 8.10
C GLU A 170 -10.34 1.75 7.55
N LEU A 171 -9.20 2.26 8.05
CA LEU A 171 -8.66 3.57 7.67
C LEU A 171 -7.66 3.45 6.50
N VAL A 172 -8.03 2.65 5.54
CA VAL A 172 -7.28 2.36 4.33
C VAL A 172 -7.72 3.31 3.23
N TYR A 173 -6.76 3.88 2.52
CA TYR A 173 -7.04 4.82 1.43
C TYR A 173 -7.65 4.07 0.23
N ALA A 174 -8.94 4.26 0.02
CA ALA A 174 -9.68 3.60 -1.05
C ALA A 174 -9.05 3.81 -2.43
N PRO A 175 -8.57 5.03 -2.82
CA PRO A 175 -7.92 5.24 -4.10
C PRO A 175 -6.65 4.39 -4.28
N MET A 176 -5.86 4.22 -3.23
CA MET A 176 -4.61 3.47 -3.31
C MET A 176 -4.85 1.96 -3.42
N VAL A 177 -5.87 1.45 -2.71
CA VAL A 177 -6.31 0.05 -2.87
C VAL A 177 -6.85 -0.21 -4.27
N GLU A 178 -7.56 0.74 -4.87
CA GLU A 178 -8.02 0.65 -6.26
C GLU A 178 -6.83 0.61 -7.23
N ALA A 179 -5.82 1.47 -7.03
CA ALA A 179 -4.58 1.45 -7.82
C ALA A 179 -3.86 0.10 -7.73
N MET A 180 -3.74 -0.48 -6.51
CA MET A 180 -3.19 -1.84 -6.34
C MET A 180 -4.00 -2.90 -7.09
N LYS A 181 -5.32 -2.87 -6.97
CA LYS A 181 -6.23 -3.82 -7.65
C LYS A 181 -6.13 -3.68 -9.17
N TYR A 182 -6.10 -2.44 -9.67
CA TYR A 182 -5.97 -2.16 -11.10
C TYR A 182 -4.65 -2.67 -11.67
N LEU A 183 -3.55 -2.43 -10.97
CA LEU A 183 -2.23 -2.96 -11.33
C LEU A 183 -2.24 -4.50 -11.37
N ARG A 184 -2.78 -5.16 -10.33
CA ARG A 184 -2.89 -6.64 -10.29
C ARG A 184 -3.75 -7.19 -11.43
N ALA A 185 -4.90 -6.57 -11.72
CA ALA A 185 -5.76 -6.95 -12.84
C ALA A 185 -5.04 -6.87 -14.20
N ASN A 186 -3.97 -6.08 -14.27
CA ASN A 186 -3.12 -5.91 -15.45
C ASN A 186 -1.77 -6.67 -15.34
N GLY A 187 -1.72 -7.68 -14.47
CA GLY A 187 -0.59 -8.60 -14.36
C GLY A 187 0.62 -8.09 -13.56
N TYR A 188 0.47 -7.02 -12.79
CA TYR A 188 1.51 -6.57 -11.87
C TYR A 188 1.47 -7.35 -10.56
N ARG A 189 2.63 -7.71 -10.03
CA ARG A 189 2.80 -8.13 -8.65
C ARG A 189 2.96 -6.88 -7.78
N THR A 190 2.13 -6.74 -6.75
CA THR A 190 2.16 -5.58 -5.85
C THR A 190 2.79 -5.97 -4.52
N TYR A 191 3.76 -5.21 -4.08
CA TYR A 191 4.48 -5.41 -2.83
C TYR A 191 4.26 -4.23 -1.90
N ILE A 192 4.14 -4.50 -0.60
CA ILE A 192 4.23 -3.47 0.45
C ILE A 192 5.69 -3.38 0.88
N VAL A 193 6.24 -2.16 0.93
CA VAL A 193 7.63 -1.86 1.30
C VAL A 193 7.62 -0.81 2.39
N THR A 194 7.56 -1.26 3.65
CA THR A 194 7.37 -0.41 4.82
C THR A 194 8.65 -0.18 5.62
N GLY A 195 8.82 1.01 6.19
CA GLY A 195 9.79 1.28 7.24
C GLY A 195 9.45 0.59 8.57
N GLY A 196 8.17 0.28 8.79
CA GLY A 196 7.67 -0.46 9.94
C GLY A 196 8.06 -1.94 9.94
N GLY A 197 7.63 -2.65 10.98
CA GLY A 197 7.95 -4.07 11.17
C GLY A 197 7.25 -4.98 10.16
N GLN A 198 8.04 -5.79 9.47
CA GLN A 198 7.55 -6.74 8.46
C GLN A 198 6.45 -7.65 9.01
N GLU A 199 6.66 -8.24 10.19
CA GLU A 199 5.72 -9.19 10.79
C GLU A 199 4.44 -8.51 11.31
N PHE A 200 4.54 -7.21 11.67
CA PHE A 200 3.36 -6.39 12.01
C PHE A 200 2.43 -6.25 10.80
N VAL A 201 2.96 -5.83 9.66
CA VAL A 201 2.16 -5.65 8.44
C VAL A 201 1.68 -6.98 7.87
N ARG A 202 2.48 -8.04 7.90
CA ARG A 202 2.11 -9.40 7.49
C ARG A 202 0.88 -9.95 8.22
N ALA A 203 0.62 -9.49 9.44
CA ALA A 203 -0.52 -9.95 10.23
C ALA A 203 -1.88 -9.61 9.59
N PHE A 204 -1.97 -8.53 8.80
CA PHE A 204 -3.24 -8.06 8.23
C PHE A 204 -3.20 -7.78 6.72
N ALA A 205 -2.02 -7.76 6.09
CA ALA A 205 -1.87 -7.31 4.70
C ALA A 205 -2.74 -8.09 3.69
N ASP A 206 -2.85 -9.40 3.86
CA ASP A 206 -3.68 -10.24 2.97
C ASP A 206 -5.17 -9.89 3.11
N ALA A 207 -5.69 -9.83 4.33
CA ALA A 207 -7.09 -9.53 4.59
C ALA A 207 -7.47 -8.09 4.18
N VAL A 208 -6.56 -7.11 4.33
CA VAL A 208 -6.83 -5.69 4.10
C VAL A 208 -6.57 -5.27 2.65
N TYR A 209 -5.47 -5.72 2.08
CA TYR A 209 -5.01 -5.28 0.75
C TYR A 209 -5.01 -6.38 -0.31
N GLY A 210 -5.21 -7.65 0.07
CA GLY A 210 -5.01 -8.81 -0.79
C GLY A 210 -3.53 -8.96 -1.17
N VAL A 211 -2.61 -8.62 -0.28
CA VAL A 211 -1.17 -8.76 -0.45
C VAL A 211 -0.70 -9.89 0.46
N PRO A 212 -0.27 -11.04 -0.11
CA PRO A 212 0.15 -12.18 0.68
C PRO A 212 1.45 -11.90 1.45
N PRO A 213 1.72 -12.64 2.55
CA PRO A 213 2.84 -12.34 3.46
C PRO A 213 4.21 -12.25 2.79
N GLU A 214 4.46 -13.04 1.76
CA GLU A 214 5.73 -13.02 1.00
C GLU A 214 5.91 -11.76 0.14
N GLN A 215 4.85 -10.99 -0.07
CA GLN A 215 4.89 -9.70 -0.78
C GLN A 215 4.95 -8.50 0.17
N VAL A 216 5.23 -8.72 1.45
CA VAL A 216 5.48 -7.68 2.45
C VAL A 216 6.96 -7.66 2.79
N ILE A 217 7.60 -6.50 2.59
CA ILE A 217 9.00 -6.20 2.87
C ILE A 217 9.02 -5.10 3.92
N GLY A 218 9.68 -5.33 5.05
CA GLY A 218 9.71 -4.37 6.16
C GLY A 218 10.97 -4.49 6.99
N SER A 219 11.07 -3.69 8.02
CA SER A 219 12.12 -3.81 9.03
C SER A 219 11.95 -5.11 9.82
N MET A 220 13.05 -5.73 10.18
CA MET A 220 13.06 -7.04 10.81
C MET A 220 13.89 -7.04 12.09
N LEU A 221 13.42 -7.73 13.11
CA LEU A 221 14.26 -8.19 14.21
C LEU A 221 15.04 -9.44 13.78
N LYS A 222 16.10 -9.73 14.51
CA LYS A 222 16.77 -11.02 14.44
C LYS A 222 15.78 -12.12 14.86
N VAL A 223 15.80 -13.23 14.14
CA VAL A 223 14.96 -14.40 14.43
C VAL A 223 15.84 -15.58 14.79
N ASP A 224 15.57 -16.21 15.92
CA ASP A 224 16.27 -17.40 16.40
C ASP A 224 15.39 -18.64 16.17
N TYR A 225 15.97 -19.65 15.53
CA TYR A 225 15.36 -20.98 15.40
C TYR A 225 15.67 -21.83 16.62
N SER A 226 14.67 -22.51 17.17
CA SER A 226 14.84 -23.48 18.25
C SER A 226 13.77 -24.56 18.20
N VAL A 227 14.01 -25.70 18.86
CA VAL A 227 12.98 -26.72 19.08
C VAL A 227 12.50 -26.61 20.52
N ARG A 228 11.24 -26.26 20.72
CA ARG A 228 10.62 -26.12 22.05
C ARG A 228 9.56 -27.23 22.23
N ASN A 229 9.75 -28.08 23.22
CA ASN A 229 8.85 -29.22 23.48
C ASN A 229 8.60 -30.10 22.22
N GLY A 230 9.64 -30.33 21.43
CA GLY A 230 9.55 -31.09 20.18
C GLY A 230 8.99 -30.33 18.97
N VAL A 231 8.63 -29.04 19.12
CA VAL A 231 8.08 -28.19 18.05
C VAL A 231 9.13 -27.22 17.54
N PRO A 232 9.51 -27.27 16.25
CA PRO A 232 10.34 -26.26 15.61
C PRO A 232 9.67 -24.89 15.71
N THR A 233 10.40 -23.88 16.17
CA THR A 233 9.84 -22.54 16.47
C THR A 233 10.84 -21.46 16.06
N MET A 234 10.36 -20.40 15.40
CA MET A 234 11.11 -19.18 15.15
C MET A 234 10.64 -18.09 16.13
N THR A 235 11.57 -17.48 16.85
CA THR A 235 11.29 -16.50 17.92
C THR A 235 12.00 -15.20 17.62
N ASN A 236 11.30 -14.06 17.81
CA ASN A 236 11.89 -12.73 17.70
C ASN A 236 12.89 -12.49 18.84
N ALA A 237 14.14 -12.21 18.50
CA ALA A 237 15.15 -11.75 19.44
C ALA A 237 15.09 -10.22 19.61
N PRO A 238 15.52 -9.65 20.76
CA PRO A 238 15.49 -8.22 21.02
C PRO A 238 16.64 -7.47 20.32
N ALA A 239 16.88 -7.75 19.06
CA ALA A 239 17.93 -7.13 18.25
C ALA A 239 17.42 -6.86 16.83
N VAL A 240 17.75 -5.70 16.30
CA VAL A 240 17.43 -5.34 14.91
C VAL A 240 18.33 -6.16 13.98
N PHE A 241 17.73 -6.76 12.97
CA PHE A 241 18.44 -7.44 11.87
C PHE A 241 18.56 -6.53 10.65
N PHE A 242 17.48 -5.84 10.26
CA PHE A 242 17.45 -4.99 9.08
C PHE A 242 16.46 -3.83 9.27
N ILE A 243 16.86 -2.63 8.88
CA ILE A 243 15.99 -1.45 8.82
C ILE A 243 15.65 -1.18 7.36
N ASN A 244 14.37 -1.30 7.02
CA ASN A 244 13.84 -1.13 5.67
C ASN A 244 13.27 0.27 5.46
N ASP A 245 14.04 1.29 5.81
CA ASP A 245 13.67 2.70 5.64
C ASP A 245 14.72 3.44 4.82
N LYS A 246 14.32 4.50 4.11
CA LYS A 246 15.21 5.29 3.26
C LYS A 246 15.99 4.40 2.29
N ALA A 247 17.33 4.45 2.33
CA ALA A 247 18.20 3.61 1.51
C ALA A 247 18.01 2.09 1.78
N GLY A 248 17.44 1.71 2.92
CA GLY A 248 17.07 0.33 3.21
C GLY A 248 15.96 -0.19 2.28
N LYS A 249 15.00 0.66 1.86
CA LYS A 249 13.88 0.21 1.00
C LYS A 249 14.36 -0.42 -0.33
N PRO A 250 15.19 0.21 -1.16
CA PRO A 250 15.69 -0.44 -2.37
C PRO A 250 16.55 -1.68 -2.08
N VAL A 251 17.29 -1.71 -0.96
CA VAL A 251 18.05 -2.90 -0.54
C VAL A 251 17.11 -4.06 -0.20
N GLY A 252 16.07 -3.81 0.62
CA GLY A 252 15.06 -4.81 0.96
C GLY A 252 14.29 -5.33 -0.26
N ILE A 253 13.92 -4.44 -1.19
CA ILE A 253 13.32 -4.82 -2.47
C ILE A 253 14.25 -5.76 -3.25
N ASN A 254 15.53 -5.42 -3.36
CA ASN A 254 16.49 -6.27 -4.06
C ASN A 254 16.68 -7.62 -3.37
N MET A 255 16.73 -7.66 -2.03
CA MET A 255 16.86 -8.92 -1.27
C MET A 255 15.69 -9.88 -1.50
N VAL A 256 14.46 -9.35 -1.58
CA VAL A 256 13.23 -10.17 -1.64
C VAL A 256 12.76 -10.41 -3.07
N ILE A 257 12.80 -9.39 -3.93
CA ILE A 257 12.25 -9.45 -5.28
C ILE A 257 13.32 -9.79 -6.33
N GLY A 258 14.56 -9.35 -6.11
CA GLY A 258 15.70 -9.58 -7.04
C GLY A 258 15.61 -8.76 -8.32
N GLN A 259 14.70 -7.79 -8.42
CA GLN A 259 14.56 -6.93 -9.60
C GLN A 259 14.04 -5.55 -9.23
N ARG A 260 14.32 -4.57 -10.10
CA ARG A 260 13.86 -3.18 -9.97
C ARG A 260 12.37 -3.08 -10.30
N PRO A 261 11.53 -2.47 -9.44
CA PRO A 261 10.11 -2.24 -9.74
C PRO A 261 9.91 -1.31 -10.94
N GLN A 262 8.76 -1.41 -11.61
CA GLN A 262 8.33 -0.49 -12.65
C GLN A 262 7.56 0.70 -12.08
N ALA A 263 6.91 0.53 -10.92
CA ALA A 263 6.18 1.58 -10.24
C ALA A 263 6.50 1.59 -8.75
N ALA A 264 6.57 2.78 -8.14
CA ALA A 264 6.70 2.97 -6.71
C ALA A 264 5.76 4.08 -6.23
N PHE A 265 5.14 3.84 -5.09
CA PHE A 265 4.22 4.76 -4.44
C PHE A 265 4.69 4.97 -2.99
N GLY A 266 4.75 6.22 -2.56
CA GLY A 266 5.15 6.62 -1.23
C GLY A 266 4.47 7.91 -0.80
N ASN A 267 4.87 8.49 0.34
CA ASN A 267 4.34 9.76 0.82
C ASN A 267 5.36 10.63 1.56
N SER A 268 6.54 10.11 1.85
CA SER A 268 7.48 10.77 2.77
C SER A 268 8.95 10.70 2.31
N ASP A 269 9.82 11.40 3.03
CA ASP A 269 11.27 11.37 2.81
C ASP A 269 11.85 9.95 2.98
N GLY A 270 11.14 9.07 3.70
CA GLY A 270 11.49 7.65 3.81
C GLY A 270 11.40 6.87 2.51
N ASP A 271 10.68 7.39 1.52
CA ASP A 271 10.42 6.74 0.22
C ASP A 271 11.33 7.23 -0.90
N GLN A 272 12.06 8.32 -0.67
CA GLN A 272 12.87 8.97 -1.70
C GLN A 272 13.72 7.97 -2.48
N GLN A 273 14.53 7.16 -1.81
CA GLN A 273 15.45 6.23 -2.47
C GLN A 273 14.72 5.06 -3.17
N MET A 274 13.55 4.66 -2.68
CA MET A 274 12.70 3.69 -3.38
C MET A 274 12.20 4.25 -4.71
N LEU A 275 11.72 5.51 -4.72
CA LEU A 275 11.28 6.19 -5.94
C LEU A 275 12.45 6.44 -6.90
N GLU A 276 13.58 6.96 -6.39
CA GLU A 276 14.79 7.17 -7.18
C GLU A 276 15.25 5.90 -7.88
N TRP A 277 15.37 4.82 -7.12
CA TRP A 277 15.82 3.54 -7.67
C TRP A 277 14.82 3.00 -8.70
N THR A 278 13.53 3.07 -8.42
CA THR A 278 12.49 2.62 -9.35
C THR A 278 12.50 3.42 -10.64
N THR A 279 12.52 4.75 -10.55
CA THR A 279 12.40 5.63 -11.72
C THR A 279 13.71 5.82 -12.48
N GLY A 280 14.86 5.59 -11.85
CA GLY A 280 16.18 5.64 -12.48
C GLY A 280 16.49 4.48 -13.44
N GLY A 281 15.56 3.53 -13.65
CA GLY A 281 15.71 2.44 -14.61
C GLY A 281 15.30 2.82 -16.03
N ALA A 282 15.72 2.00 -17.00
CA ALA A 282 15.29 2.17 -18.39
C ALA A 282 13.82 1.76 -18.59
N GLY A 283 13.19 2.25 -19.67
CA GLY A 283 11.80 1.97 -20.03
C GLY A 283 10.78 2.79 -19.25
N ALA A 284 9.50 2.40 -19.35
CA ALA A 284 8.43 3.09 -18.64
C ALA A 284 8.55 2.87 -17.13
N ARG A 285 8.53 3.97 -16.41
CA ARG A 285 8.60 4.01 -14.94
C ARG A 285 7.54 4.95 -14.38
N LEU A 286 7.04 4.64 -13.19
CA LEU A 286 6.08 5.48 -12.47
C LEU A 286 6.55 5.68 -11.03
N GLY A 287 6.73 6.94 -10.64
CA GLY A 287 6.96 7.38 -9.26
C GLY A 287 5.80 8.25 -8.82
N MET A 288 5.19 7.94 -7.67
CA MET A 288 4.06 8.70 -7.13
C MET A 288 4.24 8.96 -5.63
N LEU A 289 3.91 10.19 -5.20
CA LEU A 289 3.98 10.62 -3.81
C LEU A 289 2.64 11.20 -3.38
N VAL A 290 2.09 10.69 -2.28
CA VAL A 290 0.87 11.21 -1.67
C VAL A 290 1.21 12.46 -0.85
N LEU A 291 0.56 13.58 -1.15
CA LEU A 291 0.61 14.82 -0.40
C LEU A 291 -0.62 14.90 0.50
N HIS A 292 -0.40 14.92 1.81
CA HIS A 292 -1.46 15.00 2.81
C HIS A 292 -1.88 16.45 3.02
N ASP A 293 -2.80 16.93 2.18
CA ASP A 293 -3.25 18.34 2.12
C ASP A 293 -4.73 18.53 2.46
N ASP A 294 -5.40 17.52 3.03
CA ASP A 294 -6.83 17.56 3.39
C ASP A 294 -7.07 17.34 4.88
N ALA A 295 -6.96 18.41 5.66
CA ALA A 295 -7.23 18.40 7.11
C ALA A 295 -8.68 18.05 7.47
N GLN A 296 -9.63 18.20 6.54
CA GLN A 296 -11.05 17.95 6.79
C GLN A 296 -11.36 16.45 6.74
N ARG A 297 -10.97 15.78 5.67
CA ARG A 297 -11.26 14.35 5.46
C ARG A 297 -10.22 13.43 6.10
N GLU A 298 -8.95 13.90 6.19
CA GLU A 298 -7.83 13.14 6.75
C GLU A 298 -7.02 14.04 7.71
N TYR A 299 -5.76 14.30 7.47
CA TYR A 299 -4.89 15.26 8.14
C TYR A 299 -4.16 16.09 7.08
N ALA A 300 -3.69 17.29 7.48
CA ALA A 300 -2.77 18.07 6.65
C ALA A 300 -1.44 18.19 7.37
N TYR A 301 -0.36 17.69 6.75
CA TYR A 301 0.98 17.63 7.34
C TYR A 301 2.06 17.38 6.28
N GLY A 302 3.33 17.52 6.74
CA GLY A 302 4.50 17.52 5.90
C GLY A 302 4.79 18.95 5.42
N PRO A 303 5.99 19.52 5.59
CA PRO A 303 6.24 20.94 5.29
C PRO A 303 6.19 21.28 3.79
N ALA A 304 6.13 20.28 2.90
CA ALA A 304 5.98 20.50 1.47
C ALA A 304 4.73 21.34 1.15
N ALA A 305 4.84 22.20 0.16
CA ALA A 305 3.78 23.09 -0.32
C ALA A 305 3.15 24.00 0.79
N GLY A 306 3.90 24.30 1.84
CA GLY A 306 3.44 25.15 2.93
C GLY A 306 2.55 24.48 3.97
N LEU A 307 2.49 23.15 3.98
CA LEU A 307 1.74 22.38 4.98
C LEU A 307 2.44 22.38 6.35
N PRO A 308 1.71 22.07 7.45
CA PRO A 308 2.29 22.01 8.79
C PRO A 308 3.42 20.97 8.88
N ALA A 309 4.48 21.28 9.64
CA ALA A 309 5.55 20.32 9.92
C ALA A 309 5.03 19.14 10.75
N SER A 310 5.59 17.97 10.51
CA SER A 310 5.31 16.74 11.25
C SER A 310 6.57 15.91 11.40
N HIS A 311 6.71 15.20 12.53
CA HIS A 311 7.71 14.16 12.72
C HIS A 311 7.25 12.78 12.25
N VAL A 312 5.96 12.63 11.96
CA VAL A 312 5.35 11.43 11.38
C VAL A 312 5.03 11.74 9.93
N GLY A 313 5.52 10.94 8.99
CA GLY A 313 5.26 11.13 7.57
C GLY A 313 5.81 12.46 7.01
N THR A 314 7.05 12.82 7.37
CA THR A 314 7.67 14.06 6.86
C THR A 314 7.80 14.01 5.35
N PHE A 315 7.17 14.94 4.65
CA PHE A 315 7.35 15.20 3.23
C PHE A 315 7.99 16.58 3.07
N ALA A 316 9.30 16.61 3.00
CA ALA A 316 10.08 17.86 2.93
C ALA A 316 9.86 18.59 1.60
N GLN A 317 10.01 19.93 1.62
CA GLN A 317 9.94 20.72 0.38
C GLN A 317 10.99 20.27 -0.65
N SER A 318 12.18 19.84 -0.19
CA SER A 318 13.25 19.32 -1.06
C SER A 318 12.81 18.08 -1.85
N LEU A 319 12.10 17.13 -1.20
CA LEU A 319 11.56 15.95 -1.89
C LEU A 319 10.44 16.33 -2.87
N TYR A 320 9.61 17.30 -2.51
CA TYR A 320 8.56 17.82 -3.38
C TYR A 320 9.15 18.46 -4.65
N ASP A 321 10.23 19.24 -4.51
CA ASP A 321 10.92 19.87 -5.63
C ASP A 321 11.65 18.83 -6.49
N GLU A 322 12.24 17.82 -5.87
CA GLU A 322 12.82 16.68 -6.58
C GLU A 322 11.77 15.88 -7.37
N ALA A 323 10.61 15.63 -6.79
CA ALA A 323 9.52 14.95 -7.47
C ALA A 323 9.14 15.66 -8.77
N LYS A 324 9.01 16.98 -8.71
CA LYS A 324 8.77 17.81 -9.92
C LYS A 324 9.91 17.73 -10.93
N ALA A 325 11.14 17.84 -10.48
CA ALA A 325 12.32 17.80 -11.36
C ALA A 325 12.48 16.46 -12.07
N LYS A 326 12.13 15.35 -11.38
CA LYS A 326 12.21 13.98 -11.91
C LYS A 326 10.92 13.52 -12.63
N GLY A 327 9.89 14.35 -12.66
CA GLY A 327 8.61 14.01 -13.29
C GLY A 327 7.81 12.96 -12.50
N TRP A 328 8.03 12.83 -11.21
CA TRP A 328 7.16 12.03 -10.35
C TRP A 328 5.83 12.75 -10.15
N THR A 329 4.76 12.00 -10.04
CA THR A 329 3.42 12.56 -9.81
C THR A 329 3.20 12.76 -8.32
N VAL A 330 2.94 13.99 -7.91
CA VAL A 330 2.46 14.28 -6.55
C VAL A 330 0.94 14.21 -6.55
N ILE A 331 0.40 13.35 -5.70
CA ILE A 331 -1.04 13.11 -5.52
C ILE A 331 -1.55 14.01 -4.40
N SER A 332 -2.44 14.93 -4.68
CA SER A 332 -3.14 15.74 -3.67
C SER A 332 -4.36 14.96 -3.15
N ILE A 333 -4.39 14.61 -1.88
CA ILE A 333 -5.59 13.98 -1.27
C ILE A 333 -6.82 14.85 -1.51
N LYS A 334 -6.68 16.16 -1.37
CA LYS A 334 -7.76 17.12 -1.49
C LYS A 334 -8.33 17.20 -2.91
N ASN A 335 -7.47 17.19 -3.93
CA ASN A 335 -7.85 17.47 -5.30
C ASN A 335 -7.98 16.21 -6.18
N ASP A 336 -7.14 15.18 -5.95
CA ASP A 336 -7.09 14.02 -6.82
C ASP A 336 -7.96 12.86 -6.30
N TRP A 337 -8.35 12.86 -5.02
CA TRP A 337 -9.21 11.83 -4.47
C TRP A 337 -10.65 12.30 -4.28
N LYS A 338 -11.57 11.58 -4.90
CA LYS A 338 -13.00 11.80 -4.78
C LYS A 338 -13.51 11.42 -3.38
N ARG A 339 -12.97 10.35 -2.81
CA ARG A 339 -13.15 9.90 -1.42
C ARG A 339 -11.82 9.40 -0.88
N VAL A 340 -11.61 9.47 0.43
CA VAL A 340 -10.37 9.01 1.09
C VAL A 340 -10.55 7.57 1.56
N PHE A 341 -11.61 7.29 2.30
CA PHE A 341 -11.89 5.98 2.88
C PHE A 341 -13.09 5.31 2.22
N ALA A 342 -13.24 4.01 2.42
CA ALA A 342 -14.37 3.26 1.86
C ALA A 342 -15.74 3.66 2.45
N PHE A 343 -15.73 4.30 3.62
CA PHE A 343 -16.93 4.75 4.33
C PHE A 343 -17.31 6.23 4.11
N ASP A 344 -16.56 6.97 3.30
CA ASP A 344 -16.85 8.36 2.94
C ASP A 344 -18.06 8.47 2.00
#